data_e40d4969acd53b10a35b3a6de7707178
#
_entry.id   e40d4969acd53b10a35b3a6de7707178
#
_cell.length_a   1.000
_cell.length_b   1.000
_cell.length_c   1.000
_cell.angle_alpha   90.00
_cell.angle_beta   90.00
_cell.angle_gamma   90.00
#
_symmetry.space_group_name_H-M   'P 1'
#
loop_
_entity.id
_entity.type
_entity.pdbx_description
1 polymer ?
#
loop_
_entity_poly.entity_id
_entity_poly.type
_entity_poly.pdbx_seq_one_letter_code
_entity_poly.pdbx_strand_id
1 'polypeptide(L)'
;MPPCCWSLPPSPPSVWLLVCFTAPTKVPARLPGQSMFGGLKLNNLFAKEAISPMIINVAFQGTRTGITVFMAAFALEELGIANIGVFATAASLMGWVARPALGILLDKKGPIATLIPAGLFFSAGLLCLAFAQDLTWFIISGILIGIGQNGISPVLMTISMRTVPAERKAAANSTNYLGMDIGSALASTVGGVLCAVFGYRVGFAAFVVPVVLAVALAVVILSRLEKQERTA
;
A
#
# COMPACT_ATOMS: atom_id res chain seq x y z
N MET A 1 38.67 -0.04 9.44
CA MET A 1 37.90 0.81 8.48
C MET A 1 37.17 -0.14 7.55
N PRO A 2 35.86 -0.17 7.51
CA PRO A 2 35.09 -1.03 6.58
C PRO A 2 35.13 -0.46 5.17
N PRO A 3 35.32 -1.29 4.12
CA PRO A 3 35.55 -0.85 2.74
C PRO A 3 34.31 -0.48 1.94
N CYS A 4 33.18 -0.19 2.56
CA CYS A 4 31.91 0.00 1.83
C CYS A 4 31.51 1.46 1.53
N CYS A 5 32.36 2.46 1.81
CA CYS A 5 31.97 3.87 1.65
C CYS A 5 32.36 4.53 0.32
N TRP A 6 32.88 3.79 -0.67
CA TRP A 6 33.51 4.41 -1.87
C TRP A 6 32.65 4.48 -3.11
N SER A 7 31.39 4.06 -3.09
CA SER A 7 30.53 4.05 -4.30
C SER A 7 29.25 4.87 -4.21
N LEU A 8 29.08 5.69 -3.18
CA LEU A 8 27.92 6.58 -3.11
C LEU A 8 28.25 7.93 -3.78
N PRO A 9 27.33 8.46 -4.62
CA PRO A 9 27.46 9.80 -5.17
C PRO A 9 27.60 10.82 -4.02
N PRO A 10 28.26 11.98 -4.23
CA PRO A 10 28.44 12.98 -3.20
C PRO A 10 27.06 13.49 -2.72
N SER A 11 26.59 12.90 -1.62
CA SER A 11 25.35 13.33 -0.96
C SER A 11 25.61 14.71 -0.33
N PRO A 12 24.62 15.62 -0.34
CA PRO A 12 24.78 16.95 0.23
C PRO A 12 25.19 16.87 1.71
N PRO A 13 26.03 17.74 2.20
CA PRO A 13 26.60 17.69 3.57
C PRO A 13 25.54 17.66 4.68
N SER A 14 24.31 18.10 4.39
CA SER A 14 23.17 18.01 5.29
C SER A 14 22.74 16.58 5.60
N VAL A 15 22.94 15.62 4.69
CA VAL A 15 22.60 14.20 4.91
C VAL A 15 23.62 13.57 5.86
N TRP A 16 24.89 13.92 5.73
CA TRP A 16 25.96 13.45 6.62
C TRP A 16 25.80 13.99 8.05
N LEU A 17 25.36 15.24 8.20
CA LEU A 17 25.03 15.78 9.52
C LEU A 17 23.88 15.03 10.19
N LEU A 18 22.83 14.67 9.47
CA LEU A 18 21.72 13.87 9.99
C LEU A 18 22.18 12.45 10.42
N VAL A 19 23.04 11.81 9.64
CA VAL A 19 23.58 10.47 9.96
C VAL A 19 24.50 10.51 11.19
N CYS A 20 25.26 11.59 11.39
CA CYS A 20 26.08 11.77 12.59
C CYS A 20 25.27 12.00 13.88
N PHE A 21 24.04 12.53 13.76
CA PHE A 21 23.14 12.74 14.90
C PHE A 21 22.29 11.51 15.24
N THR A 22 22.20 10.51 14.36
CA THR A 22 21.58 9.23 14.72
C THR A 22 22.55 8.41 15.57
N ALA A 23 22.24 8.30 16.85
CA ALA A 23 23.00 7.43 17.75
C ALA A 23 23.09 6.03 17.13
N PRO A 24 24.28 5.39 17.15
CA PRO A 24 24.44 4.06 16.60
C PRO A 24 23.49 3.11 17.33
N THR A 25 22.43 2.68 16.66
CA THR A 25 21.58 1.59 17.16
C THR A 25 22.51 0.40 17.40
N LYS A 26 22.61 -0.07 18.66
CA LYS A 26 23.36 -1.27 19.00
C LYS A 26 22.79 -2.42 18.18
N VAL A 27 23.44 -2.71 17.07
CA VAL A 27 23.16 -3.92 16.30
C VAL A 27 23.47 -5.08 17.25
N PRO A 28 22.51 -5.96 17.57
CA PRO A 28 22.80 -7.09 18.44
C PRO A 28 23.96 -7.89 17.83
N ALA A 29 24.99 -8.15 18.65
CA ALA A 29 26.16 -8.86 18.21
C ALA A 29 25.73 -10.21 17.62
N ARG A 30 26.13 -10.48 16.37
CA ARG A 30 25.87 -11.75 15.72
C ARG A 30 26.53 -12.84 16.55
N LEU A 31 25.77 -13.83 16.96
CA LEU A 31 26.32 -15.02 17.57
C LEU A 31 27.24 -15.72 16.57
N PRO A 32 28.50 -16.09 16.98
CA PRO A 32 29.42 -16.80 16.11
C PRO A 32 28.80 -18.14 15.69
N GLY A 33 28.69 -18.37 14.38
CA GLY A 33 28.10 -19.60 13.80
C GLY A 33 26.80 -19.44 13.01
N GLN A 34 26.19 -18.27 12.98
CA GLN A 34 25.05 -18.02 12.09
C GLN A 34 25.53 -17.73 10.67
N SER A 35 25.46 -18.74 9.80
CA SER A 35 25.71 -18.55 8.38
C SER A 35 24.64 -17.61 7.80
N MET A 36 25.05 -16.70 6.93
CA MET A 36 24.18 -15.74 6.26
C MET A 36 23.01 -16.40 5.51
N PHE A 37 23.18 -17.66 5.12
CA PHE A 37 22.23 -18.47 4.36
C PHE A 37 21.66 -19.67 5.15
N GLY A 38 22.13 -19.94 6.35
CA GLY A 38 21.67 -21.08 7.18
C GLY A 38 20.22 -20.95 7.69
N GLY A 39 19.62 -19.78 7.60
CA GLY A 39 18.23 -19.50 7.98
C GLY A 39 17.23 -19.47 6.81
N LEU A 40 17.68 -19.67 5.57
CA LEU A 40 16.86 -19.68 4.35
C LEU A 40 16.03 -20.97 4.17
N LYS A 41 15.48 -21.51 5.26
CA LYS A 41 14.39 -22.49 5.10
C LYS A 41 13.16 -21.72 4.64
N LEU A 42 12.54 -22.13 3.54
CA LEU A 42 11.29 -21.52 3.02
C LEU A 42 10.27 -21.28 4.14
N ASN A 43 10.22 -22.15 5.12
CA ASN A 43 9.34 -22.04 6.29
C ASN A 43 9.67 -20.85 7.22
N ASN A 44 10.88 -20.31 7.14
CA ASN A 44 11.30 -19.13 7.92
C ASN A 44 11.14 -17.83 7.12
N LEU A 45 10.99 -17.93 5.79
CA LEU A 45 10.78 -16.78 4.89
C LEU A 45 9.29 -16.45 4.75
N PHE A 46 8.40 -17.44 4.93
CA PHE A 46 6.96 -17.26 4.80
C PHE A 46 6.26 -17.52 6.15
N ALA A 47 5.47 -16.56 6.58
CA ALA A 47 4.60 -16.71 7.71
C ALA A 47 3.21 -17.12 7.20
N LYS A 48 2.77 -18.34 7.52
CA LYS A 48 1.42 -18.81 7.14
C LYS A 48 0.33 -17.91 7.70
N GLU A 49 0.57 -17.35 8.87
CA GLU A 49 -0.32 -16.42 9.55
C GLU A 49 -0.46 -15.09 8.79
N ALA A 50 0.56 -14.73 7.98
CA ALA A 50 0.57 -13.51 7.16
C ALA A 50 -0.12 -13.67 5.79
N ILE A 51 -0.65 -14.86 5.46
CA ILE A 51 -1.33 -15.09 4.17
C ILE A 51 -2.61 -14.24 4.08
N SER A 52 -3.35 -14.11 5.16
CA SER A 52 -4.57 -13.29 5.17
C SER A 52 -4.29 -11.80 4.88
N PRO A 53 -3.37 -11.12 5.58
CA PRO A 53 -3.00 -9.74 5.22
C PRO A 53 -2.31 -9.64 3.85
N MET A 54 -1.59 -10.68 3.41
CA MET A 54 -1.00 -10.73 2.08
C MET A 54 -2.06 -10.63 0.97
N ILE A 55 -3.15 -11.39 1.06
CA ILE A 55 -4.25 -11.36 0.07
C ILE A 55 -4.86 -9.96 -0.02
N ILE A 56 -5.07 -9.29 1.11
CA ILE A 56 -5.57 -7.92 1.14
C ILE A 56 -4.61 -6.97 0.44
N ASN A 57 -3.31 -7.14 0.68
CA ASN A 57 -2.28 -6.34 0.02
C ASN A 57 -2.19 -6.60 -1.48
N VAL A 58 -2.37 -7.84 -1.95
CA VAL A 58 -2.45 -8.19 -3.38
C VAL A 58 -3.55 -7.37 -4.06
N ALA A 59 -4.75 -7.35 -3.50
CA ALA A 59 -5.89 -6.64 -4.06
C ALA A 59 -5.70 -5.12 -4.05
N PHE A 60 -5.27 -4.57 -2.91
CA PHE A 60 -5.08 -3.14 -2.76
C PHE A 60 -3.92 -2.60 -3.60
N GLN A 61 -2.76 -3.24 -3.53
CA GLN A 61 -1.58 -2.82 -4.29
C GLN A 61 -1.78 -3.04 -5.79
N GLY A 62 -2.45 -4.14 -6.17
CA GLY A 62 -2.82 -4.37 -7.56
C GLY A 62 -3.67 -3.24 -8.12
N THR A 63 -4.72 -2.85 -7.40
CA THR A 63 -5.56 -1.71 -7.82
C THR A 63 -4.77 -0.42 -7.94
N ARG A 64 -3.92 -0.12 -6.94
CA ARG A 64 -3.05 1.06 -6.96
C ARG A 64 -2.12 1.08 -8.17
N THR A 65 -1.49 -0.05 -8.48
CA THR A 65 -0.62 -0.20 -9.66
C THR A 65 -1.43 -0.04 -10.94
N GLY A 66 -2.62 -0.67 -11.04
CA GLY A 66 -3.51 -0.52 -12.17
C GLY A 66 -3.87 0.95 -12.45
N ILE A 67 -4.21 1.72 -11.41
CA ILE A 67 -4.44 3.17 -11.57
C ILE A 67 -3.19 3.84 -12.14
N THR A 68 -2.02 3.59 -11.56
CA THR A 68 -0.77 4.26 -11.96
C THR A 68 -0.38 3.94 -13.40
N VAL A 69 -0.56 2.69 -13.83
CA VAL A 69 -0.16 2.22 -15.17
C VAL A 69 -1.13 2.72 -16.24
N PHE A 70 -2.44 2.62 -16.00
CA PHE A 70 -3.45 2.87 -17.03
C PHE A 70 -3.99 4.31 -17.03
N MET A 71 -3.79 5.07 -15.95
CA MET A 71 -4.30 6.43 -15.83
C MET A 71 -3.75 7.36 -16.91
N ALA A 72 -2.48 7.20 -17.30
CA ALA A 72 -1.85 8.07 -18.29
C ALA A 72 -2.47 7.89 -19.69
N ALA A 73 -2.68 6.65 -20.09
CA ALA A 73 -3.32 6.32 -21.36
C ALA A 73 -4.80 6.76 -21.36
N PHE A 74 -5.53 6.49 -20.29
CA PHE A 74 -6.91 6.92 -20.12
C PHE A 74 -7.07 8.44 -20.22
N ALA A 75 -6.23 9.21 -19.53
CA ALA A 75 -6.29 10.67 -19.54
C ALA A 75 -6.02 11.24 -20.94
N LEU A 76 -5.06 10.67 -21.66
CA LEU A 76 -4.70 11.13 -22.99
C LEU A 76 -5.73 10.71 -24.06
N GLU A 77 -6.12 9.45 -24.06
CA GLU A 77 -6.94 8.87 -25.12
C GLU A 77 -8.45 9.20 -24.96
N GLU A 78 -8.95 9.17 -23.73
CA GLU A 78 -10.39 9.36 -23.49
C GLU A 78 -10.79 10.78 -23.07
N LEU A 79 -9.90 11.49 -22.38
CA LEU A 79 -10.18 12.84 -21.86
C LEU A 79 -9.43 13.94 -22.61
N GLY A 80 -8.46 13.60 -23.47
CA GLY A 80 -7.62 14.57 -24.15
C GLY A 80 -6.71 15.38 -23.20
N ILE A 81 -6.48 14.89 -21.99
CA ILE A 81 -5.68 15.56 -20.95
C ILE A 81 -4.22 15.12 -21.07
N ALA A 82 -3.36 15.99 -21.60
CA ALA A 82 -1.93 15.72 -21.74
C ALA A 82 -1.18 15.77 -20.38
N ASN A 83 -1.66 16.58 -19.43
CA ASN A 83 -0.98 16.80 -18.15
C ASN A 83 -1.60 15.93 -17.03
N ILE A 84 -1.14 14.70 -16.90
CA ILE A 84 -1.55 13.79 -15.82
C ILE A 84 -1.02 14.19 -14.44
N GLY A 85 -0.02 15.09 -14.39
CA GLY A 85 0.56 15.60 -13.13
C GLY A 85 -0.47 16.25 -12.23
N VAL A 86 -1.53 16.82 -12.79
CA VAL A 86 -2.63 17.44 -12.04
C VAL A 86 -3.32 16.42 -11.12
N PHE A 87 -3.58 15.20 -11.60
CA PHE A 87 -4.15 14.11 -10.81
C PHE A 87 -3.21 13.70 -9.67
N ALA A 88 -1.94 13.45 -10.00
CA ALA A 88 -0.94 13.03 -9.01
C ALA A 88 -0.74 14.10 -7.92
N THR A 89 -0.75 15.38 -8.31
CA THR A 89 -0.65 16.52 -7.38
C THR A 89 -1.89 16.59 -6.48
N ALA A 90 -3.09 16.48 -7.04
CA ALA A 90 -4.34 16.49 -6.28
C ALA A 90 -4.42 15.33 -5.29
N ALA A 91 -4.08 14.10 -5.73
CA ALA A 91 -4.06 12.93 -4.89
C ALA A 91 -3.02 13.03 -3.75
N SER A 92 -1.82 13.52 -4.04
CA SER A 92 -0.76 13.68 -3.05
C SER A 92 -1.08 14.76 -2.04
N LEU A 93 -1.52 15.93 -2.50
CA LEU A 93 -1.86 17.07 -1.63
C LEU A 93 -2.99 16.70 -0.67
N MET A 94 -4.06 16.11 -1.21
CA MET A 94 -5.19 15.73 -0.38
C MET A 94 -4.87 14.56 0.54
N GLY A 95 -4.02 13.63 0.11
CA GLY A 95 -3.47 12.59 0.96
C GLY A 95 -2.67 13.15 2.14
N TRP A 96 -1.89 14.19 1.94
CA TRP A 96 -1.16 14.89 3.01
C TRP A 96 -2.10 15.57 4.00
N VAL A 97 -3.10 16.27 3.52
CA VAL A 97 -4.11 16.94 4.37
C VAL A 97 -4.93 15.92 5.15
N ALA A 98 -5.28 14.79 4.56
CA ALA A 98 -6.08 13.76 5.20
C ALA A 98 -5.31 12.92 6.25
N ARG A 99 -3.98 12.80 6.15
CA ARG A 99 -3.16 11.99 7.06
C ARG A 99 -3.38 12.29 8.55
N PRO A 100 -3.32 13.54 9.03
CA PRO A 100 -3.54 13.83 10.44
C PRO A 100 -4.93 13.39 10.93
N ALA A 101 -5.96 13.65 10.14
CA ALA A 101 -7.33 13.28 10.48
C ALA A 101 -7.52 11.76 10.54
N LEU A 102 -6.97 11.03 9.54
CA LEU A 102 -7.02 9.58 9.48
C LEU A 102 -6.15 8.93 10.57
N GLY A 103 -5.00 9.54 10.91
CA GLY A 103 -4.17 9.11 12.03
C GLY A 103 -4.89 9.25 13.38
N ILE A 104 -5.50 10.40 13.65
CA ILE A 104 -6.30 10.61 14.86
C ILE A 104 -7.48 9.63 14.92
N LEU A 105 -8.11 9.34 13.79
CA LEU A 105 -9.21 8.39 13.71
C LEU A 105 -8.73 6.97 14.03
N LEU A 106 -7.57 6.58 13.49
CA LEU A 106 -6.92 5.30 13.75
C LEU A 106 -6.58 5.13 15.24
N ASP A 107 -5.99 6.15 15.84
CA ASP A 107 -5.56 6.12 17.24
C ASP A 107 -6.76 6.13 18.22
N LYS A 108 -7.80 6.93 17.94
CA LYS A 108 -8.94 7.10 18.85
C LYS A 108 -10.03 6.05 18.69
N LYS A 109 -10.35 5.64 17.46
CA LYS A 109 -11.48 4.74 17.14
C LYS A 109 -11.04 3.38 16.60
N GLY A 110 -9.73 3.19 16.40
CA GLY A 110 -9.16 1.93 15.96
C GLY A 110 -9.17 1.72 14.45
N PRO A 111 -8.60 0.59 13.99
CA PRO A 111 -8.32 0.33 12.59
C PRO A 111 -9.59 0.14 11.75
N ILE A 112 -10.65 -0.47 12.29
CA ILE A 112 -11.91 -0.69 11.55
C ILE A 112 -12.59 0.64 11.22
N ALA A 113 -12.65 1.56 12.19
CA ALA A 113 -13.27 2.86 12.01
C ALA A 113 -12.54 3.76 11.00
N THR A 114 -11.26 3.49 10.75
CA THR A 114 -10.46 4.19 9.73
C THR A 114 -10.56 3.51 8.37
N LEU A 115 -10.59 2.17 8.35
CA LEU A 115 -10.60 1.38 7.12
C LEU A 115 -11.89 1.57 6.31
N ILE A 116 -13.04 1.61 6.98
CA ILE A 116 -14.33 1.72 6.29
C ILE A 116 -14.44 3.04 5.51
N PRO A 117 -14.28 4.23 6.10
CA PRO A 117 -14.36 5.47 5.34
C PRO A 117 -13.24 5.59 4.31
N ALA A 118 -12.02 5.15 4.62
CA ALA A 118 -10.93 5.16 3.66
C ALA A 118 -11.22 4.27 2.44
N GLY A 119 -11.77 3.08 2.66
CA GLY A 119 -12.20 2.17 1.59
C GLY A 119 -13.34 2.75 0.74
N LEU A 120 -14.30 3.43 1.37
CA LEU A 120 -15.39 4.11 0.66
C LEU A 120 -14.85 5.25 -0.22
N PHE A 121 -13.96 6.11 0.32
CA PHE A 121 -13.34 7.18 -0.46
C PHE A 121 -12.52 6.63 -1.62
N PHE A 122 -11.77 5.55 -1.41
CA PHE A 122 -10.98 4.93 -2.46
C PHE A 122 -11.85 4.33 -3.57
N SER A 123 -12.90 3.60 -3.20
CA SER A 123 -13.85 2.99 -4.14
C SER A 123 -14.66 4.06 -4.89
N ALA A 124 -15.12 5.11 -4.19
CA ALA A 124 -15.81 6.24 -4.80
C ALA A 124 -14.89 6.98 -5.79
N GLY A 125 -13.60 7.15 -5.44
CA GLY A 125 -12.62 7.74 -6.34
C GLY A 125 -12.38 6.92 -7.61
N LEU A 126 -12.36 5.59 -7.51
CA LEU A 126 -12.27 4.69 -8.67
C LEU A 126 -13.50 4.79 -9.59
N LEU A 127 -14.69 4.82 -9.00
CA LEU A 127 -15.93 5.01 -9.77
C LEU A 127 -15.94 6.40 -10.42
N CYS A 128 -15.56 7.43 -9.67
CA CYS A 128 -15.45 8.78 -10.20
C CYS A 128 -14.46 8.84 -11.38
N LEU A 129 -13.33 8.12 -11.30
CA LEU A 129 -12.36 7.99 -12.39
C LEU A 129 -12.94 7.25 -13.59
N ALA A 130 -13.68 6.15 -13.38
CA ALA A 130 -14.31 5.37 -14.43
C ALA A 130 -15.36 6.18 -15.22
N PHE A 131 -16.07 7.08 -14.53
CA PHE A 131 -17.09 7.95 -15.14
C PHE A 131 -16.60 9.36 -15.47
N ALA A 132 -15.29 9.62 -15.34
CA ALA A 132 -14.74 10.93 -15.64
C ALA A 132 -14.97 11.32 -17.11
N GLN A 133 -15.43 12.57 -17.31
CA GLN A 133 -15.67 13.15 -18.63
C GLN A 133 -14.80 14.39 -18.88
N ASP A 134 -14.43 15.07 -17.79
CA ASP A 134 -13.70 16.32 -17.82
C ASP A 134 -12.54 16.33 -16.82
N LEU A 135 -11.67 17.32 -16.96
CA LEU A 135 -10.57 17.57 -16.03
C LEU A 135 -11.03 17.70 -14.57
N THR A 136 -12.22 18.29 -14.34
CA THR A 136 -12.77 18.45 -13.00
C THR A 136 -13.05 17.11 -12.33
N TRP A 137 -13.73 16.19 -13.03
CA TRP A 137 -13.95 14.83 -12.55
C TRP A 137 -12.66 14.07 -12.31
N PHE A 138 -11.68 14.28 -13.18
CA PHE A 138 -10.35 13.67 -13.05
C PHE A 138 -9.63 14.14 -11.79
N ILE A 139 -9.70 15.44 -11.46
CA ILE A 139 -9.14 16.00 -10.23
C ILE A 139 -9.89 15.47 -8.99
N ILE A 140 -11.23 15.47 -9.02
CA ILE A 140 -12.05 14.97 -7.91
C ILE A 140 -11.73 13.49 -7.64
N SER A 141 -11.58 12.68 -8.66
CA SER A 141 -11.20 11.27 -8.50
C SER A 141 -9.81 11.13 -7.83
N GLY A 142 -8.85 11.97 -8.21
CA GLY A 142 -7.53 12.04 -7.59
C GLY A 142 -7.60 12.37 -6.09
N ILE A 143 -8.41 13.36 -5.72
CA ILE A 143 -8.65 13.76 -4.32
C ILE A 143 -9.19 12.57 -3.51
N LEU A 144 -10.24 11.92 -4.01
CA LEU A 144 -10.90 10.79 -3.33
C LEU A 144 -9.94 9.59 -3.18
N ILE A 145 -9.21 9.26 -4.24
CA ILE A 145 -8.21 8.18 -4.23
C ILE A 145 -7.09 8.52 -3.25
N GLY A 146 -6.62 9.77 -3.23
CA GLY A 146 -5.58 10.23 -2.32
C GLY A 146 -5.96 10.08 -0.84
N ILE A 147 -7.19 10.47 -0.46
CA ILE A 147 -7.71 10.27 0.90
C ILE A 147 -7.76 8.78 1.24
N GLY A 148 -8.41 7.99 0.39
CA GLY A 148 -8.61 6.56 0.62
C GLY A 148 -7.31 5.79 0.76
N GLN A 149 -6.37 6.00 -0.15
CA GLN A 149 -5.07 5.33 -0.14
C GLN A 149 -4.26 5.61 1.13
N ASN A 150 -4.25 6.86 1.59
CA ASN A 150 -3.52 7.26 2.79
C ASN A 150 -4.17 6.74 4.09
N GLY A 151 -5.46 6.43 4.08
CA GLY A 151 -6.15 5.80 5.21
C GLY A 151 -5.96 4.28 5.24
N ILE A 152 -5.98 3.60 4.10
CA ILE A 152 -5.88 2.14 4.02
C ILE A 152 -4.47 1.66 4.37
N SER A 153 -3.42 2.30 3.85
CA SER A 153 -2.03 1.86 4.00
C SER A 153 -1.58 1.63 5.46
N PRO A 154 -1.78 2.56 6.42
CA PRO A 154 -1.37 2.34 7.80
C PRO A 154 -2.20 1.25 8.50
N VAL A 155 -3.47 1.08 8.12
CA VAL A 155 -4.31 0.01 8.66
C VAL A 155 -3.81 -1.37 8.21
N LEU A 156 -3.45 -1.52 6.93
CA LEU A 156 -2.88 -2.78 6.41
C LEU A 156 -1.56 -3.13 7.12
N MET A 157 -0.71 -2.15 7.38
CA MET A 157 0.51 -2.34 8.16
C MET A 157 0.20 -2.83 9.58
N THR A 158 -0.80 -2.25 10.22
CA THR A 158 -1.25 -2.64 11.56
C THR A 158 -1.78 -4.07 11.58
N ILE A 159 -2.60 -4.48 10.60
CA ILE A 159 -3.08 -5.86 10.47
C ILE A 159 -1.90 -6.83 10.36
N SER A 160 -0.96 -6.55 9.48
CA SER A 160 0.20 -7.39 9.26
C SER A 160 1.07 -7.56 10.52
N MET A 161 1.19 -6.50 11.34
CA MET A 161 1.98 -6.54 12.56
C MET A 161 1.26 -7.21 13.74
N ARG A 162 -0.08 -7.15 13.79
CA ARG A 162 -0.90 -7.79 14.85
C ARG A 162 -1.15 -9.28 14.61
N THR A 163 -1.17 -9.70 13.35
CA THR A 163 -1.49 -11.09 12.99
C THR A 163 -0.34 -12.06 13.27
N VAL A 164 0.88 -11.56 13.47
CA VAL A 164 2.09 -12.39 13.53
C VAL A 164 2.87 -12.18 14.84
N PRO A 165 3.36 -13.27 15.48
CA PRO A 165 4.22 -13.18 16.67
C PRO A 165 5.46 -12.34 16.44
N ALA A 166 6.01 -11.76 17.52
CA ALA A 166 7.14 -10.82 17.46
C ALA A 166 8.38 -11.41 16.77
N GLU A 167 8.64 -12.70 16.98
CA GLU A 167 9.80 -13.43 16.45
C GLU A 167 9.72 -13.63 14.92
N ARG A 168 8.52 -13.58 14.35
CA ARG A 168 8.26 -13.83 12.91
C ARG A 168 7.87 -12.58 12.12
N LYS A 169 7.95 -11.41 12.72
CA LYS A 169 7.59 -10.13 12.04
C LYS A 169 8.41 -9.87 10.77
N ALA A 170 9.68 -10.26 10.76
CA ALA A 170 10.51 -10.15 9.56
C ALA A 170 9.98 -11.01 8.40
N ALA A 171 9.61 -12.26 8.68
CA ALA A 171 9.02 -13.18 7.70
C ALA A 171 7.64 -12.69 7.22
N ALA A 172 6.82 -12.14 8.13
CA ALA A 172 5.55 -11.54 7.77
C ALA A 172 5.71 -10.34 6.82
N ASN A 173 6.70 -9.50 7.09
CA ASN A 173 6.99 -8.36 6.23
C ASN A 173 7.43 -8.80 4.82
N SER A 174 8.29 -9.82 4.73
CA SER A 174 8.69 -10.40 3.43
C SER A 174 7.49 -10.99 2.68
N THR A 175 6.60 -11.72 3.37
CA THR A 175 5.37 -12.25 2.79
C THR A 175 4.45 -11.13 2.28
N ASN A 176 4.38 -10.03 3.01
CA ASN A 176 3.59 -8.86 2.66
C ASN A 176 4.10 -8.16 1.39
N TYR A 177 5.42 -7.98 1.28
CA TYR A 177 6.04 -7.42 0.06
C TYR A 177 5.82 -8.31 -1.15
N LEU A 178 5.94 -9.64 -1.00
CA LEU A 178 5.59 -10.57 -2.08
C LEU A 178 4.14 -10.42 -2.54
N GLY A 179 3.21 -10.23 -1.59
CA GLY A 179 1.82 -9.92 -1.93
C GLY A 179 1.70 -8.64 -2.77
N MET A 180 2.43 -7.60 -2.40
CA MET A 180 2.44 -6.33 -3.15
C MET A 180 2.97 -6.53 -4.58
N ASP A 181 4.04 -7.29 -4.76
CA ASP A 181 4.65 -7.57 -6.07
C ASP A 181 3.73 -8.43 -6.94
N ILE A 182 3.14 -9.48 -6.37
CA ILE A 182 2.14 -10.32 -7.05
C ILE A 182 0.94 -9.47 -7.47
N GLY A 183 0.43 -8.62 -6.58
CA GLY A 183 -0.67 -7.70 -6.88
C GLY A 183 -0.36 -6.77 -8.03
N SER A 184 0.84 -6.19 -8.03
CA SER A 184 1.30 -5.30 -9.08
C SER A 184 1.43 -6.01 -10.45
N ALA A 185 1.99 -7.22 -10.45
CA ALA A 185 2.13 -8.03 -11.66
C ALA A 185 0.76 -8.44 -12.23
N LEU A 186 -0.15 -8.93 -11.37
CA LEU A 186 -1.52 -9.29 -11.77
C LEU A 186 -2.27 -8.09 -12.33
N ALA A 187 -2.20 -6.93 -11.68
CA ALA A 187 -2.90 -5.73 -12.15
C ALA A 187 -2.35 -5.23 -13.49
N SER A 188 -1.04 -5.28 -13.70
CA SER A 188 -0.44 -4.89 -14.97
C SER A 188 -0.87 -5.83 -16.11
N THR A 189 -0.92 -7.14 -15.85
CA THR A 189 -1.23 -8.14 -16.87
C THR A 189 -2.75 -8.25 -17.09
N VAL A 190 -3.50 -8.58 -16.04
CA VAL A 190 -4.96 -8.78 -16.13
C VAL A 190 -5.67 -7.46 -16.39
N GLY A 191 -5.26 -6.39 -15.71
CA GLY A 191 -5.77 -5.04 -15.94
C GLY A 191 -5.49 -4.56 -17.35
N GLY A 192 -4.31 -4.87 -17.93
CA GLY A 192 -3.98 -4.55 -19.31
C GLY A 192 -4.91 -5.23 -20.29
N VAL A 193 -5.19 -6.52 -20.12
CA VAL A 193 -6.14 -7.25 -20.96
C VAL A 193 -7.55 -6.68 -20.80
N LEU A 194 -8.00 -6.38 -19.58
CA LEU A 194 -9.30 -5.78 -19.32
C LEU A 194 -9.45 -4.42 -20.00
N CYS A 195 -8.46 -3.55 -19.86
CA CYS A 195 -8.47 -2.24 -20.49
C CYS A 195 -8.41 -2.33 -22.03
N ALA A 196 -7.66 -3.27 -22.59
CA ALA A 196 -7.55 -3.46 -24.02
C ALA A 196 -8.83 -4.02 -24.67
N VAL A 197 -9.56 -4.90 -23.97
CA VAL A 197 -10.77 -5.55 -24.50
C VAL A 197 -12.03 -4.73 -24.21
N PHE A 198 -12.16 -4.20 -23.00
CA PHE A 198 -13.40 -3.55 -22.55
C PHE A 198 -13.28 -2.01 -22.40
N GLY A 199 -12.08 -1.46 -22.65
CA GLY A 199 -11.79 -0.05 -22.47
C GLY A 199 -11.42 0.32 -21.03
N TYR A 200 -10.76 1.46 -20.88
CA TYR A 200 -10.22 1.93 -19.58
C TYR A 200 -11.31 2.16 -18.52
N ARG A 201 -12.49 2.67 -18.91
CA ARG A 201 -13.61 2.95 -18.01
C ARG A 201 -14.08 1.69 -17.30
N VAL A 202 -14.26 0.61 -18.05
CA VAL A 202 -14.66 -0.69 -17.50
C VAL A 202 -13.52 -1.27 -16.66
N GLY A 203 -12.26 -1.09 -17.08
CA GLY A 203 -11.09 -1.50 -16.32
C GLY A 203 -11.05 -0.87 -14.92
N PHE A 204 -11.22 0.46 -14.82
CA PHE A 204 -11.25 1.15 -13.52
C PHE A 204 -12.47 0.77 -12.67
N ALA A 205 -13.64 0.59 -13.26
CA ALA A 205 -14.82 0.09 -12.57
C ALA A 205 -14.60 -1.33 -12.02
N ALA A 206 -13.94 -2.20 -12.79
CA ALA A 206 -13.60 -3.56 -12.35
C ALA A 206 -12.64 -3.58 -11.17
N PHE A 207 -11.71 -2.63 -11.05
CA PHE A 207 -10.81 -2.51 -9.91
C PHE A 207 -11.52 -2.16 -8.59
N VAL A 208 -12.77 -1.72 -8.61
CA VAL A 208 -13.55 -1.51 -7.38
C VAL A 208 -13.84 -2.83 -6.67
N VAL A 209 -14.06 -3.91 -7.42
CA VAL A 209 -14.42 -5.22 -6.86
C VAL A 209 -13.33 -5.76 -5.91
N PRO A 210 -12.05 -5.88 -6.33
CA PRO A 210 -11.00 -6.35 -5.43
C PRO A 210 -10.79 -5.44 -4.22
N VAL A 211 -10.99 -4.13 -4.35
CA VAL A 211 -10.89 -3.20 -3.21
C VAL A 211 -11.99 -3.43 -2.19
N VAL A 212 -13.24 -3.53 -2.62
CA VAL A 212 -14.37 -3.79 -1.72
C VAL A 212 -14.21 -5.12 -1.02
N LEU A 213 -13.80 -6.17 -1.75
CA LEU A 213 -13.51 -7.48 -1.17
C LEU A 213 -12.35 -7.44 -0.17
N ALA A 214 -11.29 -6.69 -0.48
CA ALA A 214 -10.14 -6.50 0.42
C ALA A 214 -10.54 -5.77 1.71
N VAL A 215 -11.35 -4.71 1.60
CA VAL A 215 -11.85 -3.97 2.77
C VAL A 215 -12.77 -4.86 3.61
N ALA A 216 -13.68 -5.60 3.00
CA ALA A 216 -14.56 -6.52 3.70
C ALA A 216 -13.77 -7.61 4.44
N LEU A 217 -12.78 -8.22 3.78
CA LEU A 217 -11.91 -9.23 4.38
C LEU A 217 -11.09 -8.64 5.54
N ALA A 218 -10.55 -7.43 5.38
CA ALA A 218 -9.79 -6.74 6.42
C ALA A 218 -10.66 -6.43 7.64
N VAL A 219 -11.91 -6.01 7.47
CA VAL A 219 -12.87 -5.80 8.56
C VAL A 219 -13.14 -7.10 9.30
N VAL A 220 -13.34 -8.22 8.59
CA VAL A 220 -13.57 -9.53 9.21
C VAL A 220 -12.36 -9.99 10.02
N ILE A 221 -11.14 -9.80 9.50
CA ILE A 221 -9.92 -10.18 10.23
C ILE A 221 -9.76 -9.32 11.48
N LEU A 222 -9.91 -8.00 11.36
CA LEU A 222 -9.80 -7.09 12.49
C LEU A 222 -10.84 -7.38 13.57
N SER A 223 -12.09 -7.62 13.21
CA SER A 223 -13.14 -7.95 14.17
C SER A 223 -12.87 -9.25 14.93
N ARG A 224 -12.22 -10.22 14.28
CA ARG A 224 -11.79 -11.47 14.95
C ARG A 224 -10.64 -11.21 15.92
N LEU A 225 -9.64 -10.40 15.53
CA LEU A 225 -8.50 -10.04 16.38
C LEU A 225 -8.96 -9.28 17.63
N GLU A 226 -9.82 -8.26 17.48
CA GLU A 226 -10.38 -7.51 18.61
C GLU A 226 -11.20 -8.38 19.56
N LYS A 227 -11.89 -9.39 19.04
CA LYS A 227 -12.64 -10.35 19.86
C LYS A 227 -11.73 -11.25 20.68
N GLN A 228 -10.59 -11.67 20.11
CA GLN A 228 -9.58 -12.46 20.81
C GLN A 228 -8.89 -11.66 21.92
N GLU A 229 -8.56 -10.39 21.68
CA GLU A 229 -7.95 -9.51 22.69
C GLU A 229 -8.90 -9.21 23.88
N ARG A 230 -10.23 -9.25 23.68
CA ARG A 230 -11.21 -9.06 24.74
C ARG A 230 -11.46 -10.30 25.60
N THR A 231 -11.10 -11.49 25.10
CA THR A 231 -11.33 -12.77 25.79
C THR A 231 -10.06 -13.33 26.45
N ALA A 232 -8.90 -12.72 26.23
CA ALA A 232 -7.61 -13.02 26.86
C ALA A 232 -7.32 -12.08 28.02
#